data_40e72749679a04ff53383361ddad0f49
#
_entry.id   40e72749679a04ff53383361ddad0f49
#
_cell.length_a   1.000
_cell.length_b   1.000
_cell.length_c   1.000
_cell.angle_alpha   90.00
_cell.angle_beta   90.00
_cell.angle_gamma   90.00
#
_symmetry.space_group_name_H-M   'P 1'
#
loop_
_entity.id
_entity.type
_entity.pdbx_description
1 polymer ?
#
loop_
_entity_poly.entity_id
_entity_poly.type
_entity_poly.pdbx_seq_one_letter_code
_entity_poly.pdbx_strand_id
1 'polypeptide(L)'
;MRAATVIPPSGGEVIGDSPERRVEILCDHEALNATWSRFAAGRAGADLHVHRHHSDIFYVLEGELTVMLGVDGERVAVPAGTLALVPPLVVHGFRNASDADARYLNFHAPGRRFADYMRALRDGRSFTYDQEPPPADGGRPTTLAVVGEPVVDVEEIVVRELSAAAGAEPAAAQRESLQCFYVLEGELVLAAGDRELRATAGSWVQVPAGVAYELSCPGAARFLELRAPR
;
A
#
# COMPACT_ATOMS: atom_id res chain seq x y z
N MET A 1 -2.73 -12.10 22.69
CA MET A 1 -1.90 -12.27 21.48
C MET A 1 -2.70 -11.79 20.28
N ARG A 2 -2.11 -10.96 19.41
CA ARG A 2 -2.77 -10.60 18.14
C ARG A 2 -2.71 -11.81 17.21
N ALA A 3 -3.81 -12.15 16.55
CA ALA A 3 -3.90 -13.27 15.61
C ALA A 3 -3.79 -12.75 14.16
N ALA A 4 -3.45 -13.66 13.23
CA ALA A 4 -3.54 -13.37 11.81
C ALA A 4 -5.00 -13.06 11.40
N THR A 5 -5.17 -12.15 10.45
CA THR A 5 -6.48 -11.69 9.97
C THR A 5 -6.51 -11.60 8.45
N VAL A 6 -7.72 -11.74 7.88
CA VAL A 6 -8.01 -11.51 6.47
C VAL A 6 -9.10 -10.45 6.35
N ILE A 7 -8.89 -9.48 5.50
CA ILE A 7 -9.91 -8.55 5.01
C ILE A 7 -10.26 -9.00 3.60
N PRO A 8 -11.50 -9.44 3.33
CA PRO A 8 -11.91 -9.84 2.00
C PRO A 8 -11.99 -8.63 1.04
N PRO A 9 -12.12 -8.84 -0.27
CA PRO A 9 -12.33 -7.75 -1.23
C PRO A 9 -13.48 -6.83 -0.79
N SER A 10 -13.26 -5.52 -0.84
CA SER A 10 -14.22 -4.49 -0.38
C SER A 10 -14.62 -4.60 1.10
N GLY A 11 -13.83 -5.28 1.92
CA GLY A 11 -14.07 -5.45 3.36
C GLY A 11 -13.30 -4.48 4.24
N GLY A 12 -12.52 -3.56 3.65
CA GLY A 12 -11.79 -2.53 4.38
C GLY A 12 -12.69 -1.48 5.02
N GLU A 13 -12.15 -0.69 5.93
CA GLU A 13 -12.87 0.45 6.50
C GLU A 13 -13.03 1.55 5.44
N VAL A 14 -14.25 1.81 5.00
CA VAL A 14 -14.54 2.82 3.99
C VAL A 14 -14.37 4.22 4.58
N ILE A 15 -13.48 5.00 3.98
CA ILE A 15 -13.22 6.40 4.34
C ILE A 15 -13.99 7.37 3.46
N GLY A 16 -14.18 7.02 2.20
CA GLY A 16 -14.99 7.79 1.27
C GLY A 16 -15.46 6.89 0.14
N ASP A 17 -16.68 7.09 -0.29
CA ASP A 17 -17.30 6.36 -1.40
C ASP A 17 -18.17 7.33 -2.21
N SER A 18 -17.71 7.66 -3.39
CA SER A 18 -18.41 8.50 -4.36
C SER A 18 -18.13 8.01 -5.79
N PRO A 19 -18.89 8.47 -6.80
CA PRO A 19 -18.56 8.16 -8.19
C PRO A 19 -17.11 8.48 -8.59
N GLU A 20 -16.52 9.52 -7.98
CA GLU A 20 -15.19 10.01 -8.32
C GLU A 20 -14.07 9.32 -7.54
N ARG A 21 -14.36 8.83 -6.32
CA ARG A 21 -13.33 8.26 -5.45
C ARG A 21 -13.91 7.28 -4.44
N ARG A 22 -13.25 6.13 -4.28
CA ARG A 22 -13.44 5.23 -3.14
C ARG A 22 -12.09 4.97 -2.47
N VAL A 23 -12.06 5.00 -1.15
CA VAL A 23 -10.86 4.69 -0.34
C VAL A 23 -11.25 3.78 0.82
N GLU A 24 -10.50 2.70 1.00
CA GLU A 24 -10.66 1.74 2.08
C GLU A 24 -9.34 1.56 2.83
N ILE A 25 -9.36 1.61 4.17
CA ILE A 25 -8.20 1.25 5.00
C ILE A 25 -8.15 -0.28 5.09
N LEU A 26 -7.02 -0.86 4.72
CA LEU A 26 -6.72 -2.29 4.81
C LEU A 26 -5.80 -2.62 5.99
N CYS A 27 -4.90 -1.71 6.35
CA CYS A 27 -3.98 -1.86 7.47
C CYS A 27 -3.86 -0.55 8.23
N ASP A 28 -4.00 -0.63 9.55
CA ASP A 28 -3.79 0.47 10.49
C ASP A 28 -2.83 -0.01 11.59
N HIS A 29 -1.54 0.09 11.30
CA HIS A 29 -0.47 -0.35 12.19
C HIS A 29 0.63 0.71 12.24
N GLU A 30 1.35 0.82 13.37
CA GLU A 30 2.42 1.82 13.53
C GLU A 30 3.56 1.66 12.50
N ALA A 31 3.89 0.42 12.13
CA ALA A 31 4.93 0.14 11.14
C ALA A 31 4.44 0.27 9.69
N LEU A 32 3.14 0.16 9.43
CA LEU A 32 2.57 0.19 8.08
C LEU A 32 1.11 0.66 8.12
N ASN A 33 0.78 1.63 7.30
CA ASN A 33 -0.59 1.86 6.88
C ASN A 33 -0.77 1.42 5.43
N ALA A 34 -1.91 0.81 5.11
CA ALA A 34 -2.26 0.43 3.75
C ALA A 34 -3.70 0.82 3.43
N THR A 35 -3.89 1.39 2.25
CA THR A 35 -5.22 1.66 1.70
C THR A 35 -5.38 1.06 0.31
N TRP A 36 -6.60 0.68 -0.03
CA TRP A 36 -7.04 0.46 -1.40
C TRP A 36 -7.83 1.66 -1.89
N SER A 37 -7.58 2.10 -3.11
CA SER A 37 -8.21 3.29 -3.68
C SER A 37 -8.65 3.08 -5.12
N ARG A 38 -9.82 3.65 -5.47
CA ARG A 38 -10.26 3.88 -6.85
C ARG A 38 -10.42 5.38 -7.07
N PHE A 39 -9.80 5.88 -8.11
CA PHE A 39 -9.94 7.26 -8.59
C PHE A 39 -10.50 7.25 -10.00
N ALA A 40 -11.59 7.97 -10.23
CA ALA A 40 -12.14 8.14 -11.56
C ALA A 40 -11.20 8.93 -12.48
N ALA A 41 -11.46 8.87 -13.78
CA ALA A 41 -10.74 9.64 -14.80
C ALA A 41 -10.58 11.11 -14.40
N GLY A 42 -9.37 11.66 -14.55
CA GLY A 42 -9.04 13.05 -14.25
C GLY A 42 -9.05 13.45 -12.77
N ARG A 43 -9.28 12.50 -11.83
CA ARG A 43 -9.40 12.81 -10.40
C ARG A 43 -8.08 13.27 -9.80
N ALA A 44 -8.08 14.46 -9.17
CA ALA A 44 -6.96 14.94 -8.35
C ALA A 44 -6.83 14.12 -7.07
N GLY A 45 -5.58 13.83 -6.69
CA GLY A 45 -5.20 13.26 -5.39
C GLY A 45 -4.68 14.33 -4.44
N ALA A 46 -3.46 14.14 -3.93
CA ALA A 46 -2.79 15.13 -3.10
C ALA A 46 -1.98 16.12 -3.94
N ASP A 47 -2.04 17.40 -3.56
CA ASP A 47 -1.15 18.44 -4.09
C ASP A 47 0.31 18.18 -3.69
N LEU A 48 1.24 18.95 -4.25
CA LEU A 48 2.66 18.82 -3.93
C LEU A 48 2.92 19.04 -2.43
N HIS A 49 3.59 18.07 -1.81
CA HIS A 49 3.91 18.05 -0.38
C HIS A 49 5.15 17.19 -0.11
N VAL A 50 5.55 17.12 1.15
CA VAL A 50 6.57 16.19 1.65
C VAL A 50 6.06 15.45 2.87
N HIS A 51 6.54 14.24 3.08
CA HIS A 51 6.51 13.53 4.35
C HIS A 51 7.91 13.56 4.97
N ARG A 52 8.03 13.90 6.26
CA ARG A 52 9.35 13.97 6.90
C ARG A 52 9.86 12.62 7.38
N HIS A 53 8.94 11.74 7.75
CA HIS A 53 9.27 10.58 8.60
C HIS A 53 8.76 9.25 8.06
N HIS A 54 8.24 9.20 6.84
CA HIS A 54 7.80 7.97 6.20
C HIS A 54 7.92 8.05 4.69
N SER A 55 8.04 6.88 4.09
CA SER A 55 7.95 6.71 2.63
C SER A 55 6.48 6.58 2.22
N ASP A 56 6.14 7.17 1.08
CA ASP A 56 4.86 6.99 0.38
C ASP A 56 5.06 6.06 -0.81
N ILE A 57 4.24 5.01 -0.91
CA ILE A 57 4.43 3.94 -1.89
C ILE A 57 3.10 3.64 -2.55
N PHE A 58 3.11 3.64 -3.87
CA PHE A 58 1.94 3.32 -4.70
C PHE A 58 2.19 2.04 -5.50
N TYR A 59 1.26 1.11 -5.46
CA TYR A 59 1.22 -0.02 -6.39
C TYR A 59 -0.06 0.05 -7.20
N VAL A 60 0.04 0.19 -8.51
CA VAL A 60 -1.13 0.35 -9.38
C VAL A 60 -1.67 -1.02 -9.79
N LEU A 61 -2.93 -1.26 -9.44
CA LEU A 61 -3.65 -2.50 -9.72
C LEU A 61 -4.27 -2.50 -11.12
N GLU A 62 -4.87 -1.35 -11.50
CA GLU A 62 -5.55 -1.17 -12.79
C GLU A 62 -5.43 0.28 -13.24
N GLY A 63 -5.37 0.50 -14.55
CA GLY A 63 -5.23 1.82 -15.16
C GLY A 63 -3.84 2.41 -14.96
N GLU A 64 -3.78 3.71 -14.74
CA GLU A 64 -2.55 4.46 -14.56
C GLU A 64 -2.71 5.55 -13.48
N LEU A 65 -1.75 5.65 -12.59
CA LEU A 65 -1.63 6.77 -11.65
C LEU A 65 -0.50 7.70 -12.15
N THR A 66 -0.68 9.00 -12.02
CA THR A 66 0.37 9.97 -12.27
C THR A 66 0.92 10.45 -10.94
N VAL A 67 2.21 10.20 -10.69
CA VAL A 67 2.96 10.80 -9.58
C VAL A 67 3.64 12.07 -10.08
N MET A 68 3.53 13.14 -9.33
CA MET A 68 4.20 14.43 -9.60
C MET A 68 5.41 14.53 -8.68
N LEU A 69 6.59 14.80 -9.20
CA LEU A 69 7.83 14.85 -8.43
C LEU A 69 8.48 16.23 -8.50
N GLY A 70 9.08 16.65 -7.38
CA GLY A 70 9.78 17.93 -7.27
C GLY A 70 8.84 19.12 -7.20
N VAL A 71 9.41 20.29 -6.94
CA VAL A 71 8.64 21.56 -6.81
C VAL A 71 7.97 21.99 -8.12
N ASP A 72 8.50 21.58 -9.26
CA ASP A 72 7.93 21.83 -10.58
C ASP A 72 6.83 20.83 -10.96
N GLY A 73 6.64 19.78 -10.16
CA GLY A 73 5.61 18.76 -10.36
C GLY A 73 5.81 17.95 -11.64
N GLU A 74 7.05 17.51 -11.91
CA GLU A 74 7.35 16.61 -13.04
C GLU A 74 6.46 15.38 -12.99
N ARG A 75 5.77 15.10 -14.09
CA ARG A 75 4.79 14.02 -14.16
C ARG A 75 5.44 12.69 -14.55
N VAL A 76 5.26 11.71 -13.72
CA VAL A 76 5.72 10.34 -13.96
C VAL A 76 4.50 9.42 -14.00
N ALA A 77 4.32 8.72 -15.12
CA ALA A 77 3.26 7.73 -15.27
C ALA A 77 3.62 6.45 -14.51
N VAL A 78 2.66 5.91 -13.77
CA VAL A 78 2.78 4.65 -13.03
C VAL A 78 1.65 3.73 -13.53
N PRO A 79 1.91 2.89 -14.54
CA PRO A 79 0.91 1.99 -15.11
C PRO A 79 0.62 0.80 -14.18
N ALA A 80 -0.44 0.07 -14.48
CA ALA A 80 -0.80 -1.18 -13.78
C ALA A 80 0.38 -2.17 -13.72
N GLY A 81 0.55 -2.84 -12.57
CA GLY A 81 1.66 -3.75 -12.28
C GLY A 81 2.96 -3.03 -11.91
N THR A 82 2.95 -1.70 -11.79
CA THR A 82 4.13 -0.90 -11.46
C THR A 82 4.01 -0.34 -10.04
N LEU A 83 5.16 -0.19 -9.39
CA LEU A 83 5.29 0.42 -8.08
C LEU A 83 6.01 1.77 -8.19
N ALA A 84 5.56 2.77 -7.43
CA ALA A 84 6.29 4.02 -7.20
C ALA A 84 6.62 4.13 -5.71
N LEU A 85 7.90 4.32 -5.37
CA LEU A 85 8.40 4.63 -4.03
C LEU A 85 8.82 6.09 -3.98
N VAL A 86 8.29 6.85 -3.04
CA VAL A 86 8.72 8.22 -2.74
C VAL A 86 9.27 8.26 -1.31
N PRO A 87 10.60 8.41 -1.13
CA PRO A 87 11.21 8.49 0.19
C PRO A 87 10.88 9.78 0.94
N PRO A 88 11.11 9.82 2.26
CA PRO A 88 10.93 11.03 3.06
C PRO A 88 11.64 12.26 2.48
N LEU A 89 11.01 13.43 2.58
CA LEU A 89 11.48 14.73 2.12
C LEU A 89 11.62 14.90 0.59
N VAL A 90 11.23 13.93 -0.22
CA VAL A 90 11.07 14.11 -1.66
C VAL A 90 9.72 14.78 -1.91
N VAL A 91 9.73 15.94 -2.55
CA VAL A 91 8.49 16.65 -2.93
C VAL A 91 7.71 15.82 -3.93
N HIS A 92 6.46 15.54 -3.62
CA HIS A 92 5.60 14.76 -4.48
C HIS A 92 4.12 15.11 -4.32
N GLY A 93 3.33 14.68 -5.27
CA GLY A 93 1.88 14.66 -5.27
C GLY A 93 1.41 13.58 -6.22
N PHE A 94 0.11 13.34 -6.31
CA PHE A 94 -0.41 12.34 -7.23
C PHE A 94 -1.82 12.67 -7.72
N ARG A 95 -2.19 12.06 -8.85
CA ARG A 95 -3.52 12.16 -9.43
C ARG A 95 -3.76 11.03 -10.42
N ASN A 96 -4.99 10.76 -10.75
CA ASN A 96 -5.32 10.06 -11.98
C ASN A 96 -5.45 11.10 -13.12
N ALA A 97 -4.46 11.17 -13.99
CA ALA A 97 -4.48 12.09 -15.13
C ALA A 97 -4.98 11.42 -16.42
N SER A 98 -5.31 10.12 -16.36
CA SER A 98 -5.81 9.35 -17.49
C SER A 98 -7.31 9.58 -17.74
N ASP A 99 -7.84 9.03 -18.82
CA ASP A 99 -9.25 9.06 -19.21
C ASP A 99 -10.07 7.85 -18.73
N ALA A 100 -9.46 6.98 -17.92
CA ALA A 100 -10.06 5.80 -17.31
C ALA A 100 -9.90 5.81 -15.78
N ASP A 101 -10.62 4.92 -15.10
CA ASP A 101 -10.43 4.72 -13.65
C ASP A 101 -9.04 4.14 -13.36
N ALA A 102 -8.42 4.61 -12.28
CA ALA A 102 -7.22 4.00 -11.69
C ALA A 102 -7.58 3.33 -10.36
N ARG A 103 -7.07 2.10 -10.16
CA ARG A 103 -7.12 1.39 -8.87
C ARG A 103 -5.72 1.14 -8.39
N TYR A 104 -5.45 1.45 -7.13
CA TYR A 104 -4.11 1.34 -6.57
C TYR A 104 -4.13 1.07 -5.07
N LEU A 105 -3.05 0.48 -4.60
CA LEU A 105 -2.71 0.38 -3.19
C LEU A 105 -1.77 1.54 -2.85
N ASN A 106 -1.98 2.14 -1.67
CA ASN A 106 -1.07 3.14 -1.15
C ASN A 106 -0.58 2.69 0.22
N PHE A 107 0.74 2.69 0.42
CA PHE A 107 1.39 2.25 1.64
C PHE A 107 2.20 3.41 2.23
N HIS A 108 2.04 3.63 3.52
CA HIS A 108 2.85 4.55 4.32
C HIS A 108 3.69 3.74 5.30
N ALA A 109 5.00 3.81 5.19
CA ALA A 109 5.93 3.08 6.04
C ALA A 109 7.02 4.01 6.62
N PRO A 110 7.07 4.14 7.97
CA PRO A 110 6.09 3.69 8.97
C PRO A 110 4.73 4.39 8.84
N GLY A 111 3.68 3.81 9.43
CA GLY A 111 2.28 4.22 9.22
C GLY A 111 1.88 5.62 9.71
N ARG A 112 2.61 6.18 10.66
CA ARG A 112 2.48 7.57 11.15
C ARG A 112 1.06 8.06 11.39
N ARG A 113 0.13 7.15 11.76
CA ARG A 113 -1.28 7.46 12.04
C ARG A 113 -2.04 7.97 10.80
N PHE A 114 -1.67 7.53 9.61
CA PHE A 114 -2.37 7.91 8.38
C PHE A 114 -3.86 7.53 8.42
N ALA A 115 -4.20 6.38 8.98
CA ALA A 115 -5.60 5.98 9.16
C ALA A 115 -6.40 6.98 10.00
N ASP A 116 -5.83 7.50 11.10
CA ASP A 116 -6.48 8.53 11.91
C ASP A 116 -6.67 9.83 11.15
N TYR A 117 -5.69 10.22 10.33
CA TYR A 117 -5.81 11.38 9.44
C TYR A 117 -6.94 11.20 8.44
N MET A 118 -7.05 10.03 7.78
CA MET A 118 -8.11 9.73 6.84
C MET A 118 -9.50 9.72 7.50
N ARG A 119 -9.61 9.17 8.70
CA ARG A 119 -10.85 9.22 9.50
C ARG A 119 -11.22 10.64 9.88
N ALA A 120 -10.23 11.46 10.27
CA ALA A 120 -10.48 12.86 10.59
C ALA A 120 -10.98 13.65 9.37
N LEU A 121 -10.40 13.42 8.18
CA LEU A 121 -10.88 14.02 6.94
C LEU A 121 -12.34 13.61 6.63
N ARG A 122 -12.67 12.32 6.75
CA ARG A 122 -14.04 11.82 6.57
C ARG A 122 -15.02 12.51 7.51
N ASP A 123 -14.62 12.67 8.75
CA ASP A 123 -15.47 13.21 9.83
C ASP A 123 -15.45 14.75 9.91
N GLY A 124 -14.74 15.42 8.99
CA GLY A 124 -14.60 16.89 8.98
C GLY A 124 -13.86 17.45 10.20
N ARG A 125 -12.96 16.66 10.81
CA ARG A 125 -12.18 17.04 11.98
C ARG A 125 -10.75 17.42 11.58
N SER A 126 -10.15 18.34 12.32
CA SER A 126 -8.73 18.67 12.17
C SER A 126 -7.85 17.54 12.74
N PHE A 127 -6.75 17.25 12.05
CA PHE A 127 -5.75 16.30 12.50
C PHE A 127 -4.38 16.72 11.94
N THR A 128 -3.36 16.77 12.79
CA THR A 128 -1.99 17.04 12.37
C THR A 128 -1.37 15.74 11.88
N TYR A 129 -1.04 15.70 10.61
CA TYR A 129 -0.41 14.54 9.95
C TYR A 129 0.97 14.96 9.40
N ASP A 130 1.85 14.00 9.19
CA ASP A 130 3.17 14.18 8.56
C ASP A 130 3.00 14.42 7.04
N GLN A 131 2.37 15.55 6.72
CA GLN A 131 2.21 16.05 5.35
C GLN A 131 2.37 17.57 5.39
N GLU A 132 3.48 18.06 4.84
CA GLU A 132 3.85 19.47 4.88
C GLU A 132 3.97 20.04 3.47
N PRO A 133 3.75 21.35 3.28
CA PRO A 133 4.04 22.00 2.01
C PRO A 133 5.49 21.78 1.57
N PRO A 134 5.78 21.86 0.24
CA PRO A 134 7.14 21.78 -0.24
C PRO A 134 8.07 22.76 0.47
N PRO A 135 9.25 22.31 0.96
CA PRO A 135 10.20 23.19 1.62
C PRO A 135 10.83 24.16 0.61
N ALA A 136 11.24 25.35 1.08
CA ALA A 136 11.77 26.41 0.24
C ALA A 136 13.06 26.02 -0.51
N ASP A 137 13.83 25.07 0.00
CA ASP A 137 15.04 24.53 -0.63
C ASP A 137 14.76 23.40 -1.64
N GLY A 138 13.48 23.06 -1.88
CA GLY A 138 13.06 22.00 -2.78
C GLY A 138 13.10 20.59 -2.23
N GLY A 139 13.56 20.42 -0.98
CA GLY A 139 13.63 19.10 -0.33
C GLY A 139 14.76 18.20 -0.87
N ARG A 140 14.58 16.88 -0.75
CA ARG A 140 15.55 15.90 -1.26
C ARG A 140 15.41 15.71 -2.78
N PRO A 141 16.50 15.26 -3.45
CA PRO A 141 16.48 15.05 -4.89
C PRO A 141 15.41 14.04 -5.33
N THR A 142 14.70 14.35 -6.40
CA THR A 142 13.65 13.49 -7.00
C THR A 142 14.22 12.16 -7.52
N THR A 143 15.51 12.10 -7.83
CA THR A 143 16.22 10.87 -8.23
C THR A 143 16.24 9.79 -7.17
N LEU A 144 15.85 10.11 -5.92
CA LEU A 144 15.64 9.12 -4.85
C LEU A 144 14.30 8.39 -4.97
N ALA A 145 13.33 8.97 -5.68
CA ALA A 145 12.09 8.27 -6.00
C ALA A 145 12.37 7.19 -7.05
N VAL A 146 11.71 6.04 -6.89
CA VAL A 146 11.85 4.89 -7.79
C VAL A 146 10.48 4.55 -8.36
N VAL A 147 10.40 4.44 -9.69
CA VAL A 147 9.21 3.95 -10.40
C VAL A 147 9.64 2.79 -11.29
N GLY A 148 9.01 1.62 -11.12
CA GLY A 148 9.39 0.44 -11.91
C GLY A 148 8.80 -0.85 -11.36
N GLU A 149 9.60 -1.91 -11.44
CA GLU A 149 9.25 -3.24 -10.96
C GLU A 149 8.78 -3.21 -9.49
N PRO A 150 7.82 -4.07 -9.10
CA PRO A 150 7.27 -4.08 -7.74
C PRO A 150 8.21 -4.75 -6.75
N VAL A 151 9.41 -4.23 -6.64
CA VAL A 151 10.44 -4.63 -5.67
C VAL A 151 10.97 -3.40 -4.95
N VAL A 152 10.73 -3.33 -3.66
CA VAL A 152 11.28 -2.31 -2.75
C VAL A 152 11.95 -3.03 -1.59
N ASP A 153 13.17 -2.63 -1.27
CA ASP A 153 13.92 -3.13 -0.12
C ASP A 153 14.64 -1.93 0.51
N VAL A 154 13.94 -1.25 1.40
CA VAL A 154 14.45 -0.11 2.17
C VAL A 154 14.29 -0.38 3.66
N GLU A 155 14.89 0.47 4.49
CA GLU A 155 14.90 0.26 5.94
C GLU A 155 13.49 0.15 6.53
N GLU A 156 12.54 0.94 6.00
CA GLU A 156 11.19 1.05 6.54
C GLU A 156 10.26 -0.07 6.07
N ILE A 157 10.54 -0.66 4.90
CA ILE A 157 9.65 -1.67 4.29
C ILE A 157 10.34 -2.46 3.19
N VAL A 158 9.96 -3.73 3.10
CA VAL A 158 10.21 -4.58 1.93
C VAL A 158 8.87 -4.84 1.26
N VAL A 159 8.77 -4.60 -0.05
CA VAL A 159 7.63 -4.99 -0.89
C VAL A 159 8.14 -5.85 -2.03
N ARG A 160 7.49 -6.99 -2.28
CA ARG A 160 7.83 -7.89 -3.39
C ARG A 160 6.56 -8.44 -4.01
N GLU A 161 6.49 -8.44 -5.32
CA GLU A 161 5.51 -9.25 -6.02
C GLU A 161 6.05 -10.68 -6.17
N LEU A 162 5.24 -11.65 -5.80
CA LEU A 162 5.57 -13.06 -5.81
C LEU A 162 4.54 -13.84 -6.61
N SER A 163 5.00 -14.91 -7.26
CA SER A 163 4.16 -15.87 -7.97
C SER A 163 4.40 -17.27 -7.43
N ALA A 164 3.32 -18.02 -7.22
CA ALA A 164 3.37 -19.42 -6.84
C ALA A 164 2.68 -20.27 -7.93
N ALA A 165 3.32 -21.36 -8.33
CA ALA A 165 2.71 -22.35 -9.20
C ALA A 165 1.66 -23.18 -8.45
N ALA A 166 0.71 -23.77 -9.18
CA ALA A 166 -0.21 -24.76 -8.60
C ALA A 166 0.57 -25.93 -7.99
N GLY A 167 0.23 -26.30 -6.72
CA GLY A 167 0.90 -27.36 -6.01
C GLY A 167 2.31 -27.01 -5.49
N ALA A 168 2.66 -25.73 -5.43
CA ALA A 168 3.88 -25.29 -4.74
C ALA A 168 3.85 -25.74 -3.29
N GLU A 169 5.02 -26.18 -2.78
CA GLU A 169 5.16 -26.60 -1.37
C GLU A 169 4.82 -25.43 -0.45
N PRO A 170 4.08 -25.69 0.66
CA PRO A 170 3.78 -24.68 1.64
C PRO A 170 5.06 -24.06 2.25
N ALA A 171 5.04 -22.76 2.45
CA ALA A 171 6.14 -22.03 3.05
C ALA A 171 5.83 -21.67 4.50
N ALA A 172 6.56 -22.28 5.43
CA ALA A 172 6.45 -21.96 6.86
C ALA A 172 7.31 -20.73 7.19
N ALA A 173 6.77 -19.82 7.98
CA ALA A 173 7.47 -18.64 8.46
C ALA A 173 7.02 -18.22 9.86
N GLN A 174 7.95 -17.58 10.57
CA GLN A 174 7.70 -16.78 11.76
C GLN A 174 8.65 -15.59 11.70
N ARG A 175 8.12 -14.39 11.75
CA ARG A 175 8.93 -13.16 11.61
C ARG A 175 8.75 -12.27 12.82
N GLU A 176 9.81 -11.55 13.18
CA GLU A 176 9.79 -10.53 14.24
C GLU A 176 9.23 -9.18 13.73
N SER A 177 8.77 -9.12 12.50
CA SER A 177 8.17 -7.96 11.85
C SER A 177 6.72 -8.21 11.48
N LEU A 178 5.96 -7.16 11.23
CA LEU A 178 4.65 -7.24 10.59
C LEU A 178 4.79 -7.80 9.19
N GLN A 179 3.97 -8.83 8.87
CA GLN A 179 3.86 -9.39 7.53
C GLN A 179 2.47 -9.10 6.99
N CYS A 180 2.41 -8.63 5.75
CA CYS A 180 1.15 -8.47 5.06
C CYS A 180 1.22 -9.07 3.65
N PHE A 181 0.06 -9.48 3.14
CA PHE A 181 -0.07 -9.96 1.77
C PHE A 181 -1.30 -9.31 1.13
N TYR A 182 -1.18 -8.93 -0.13
CA TYR A 182 -2.32 -8.55 -0.95
C TYR A 182 -2.41 -9.51 -2.13
N VAL A 183 -3.53 -10.21 -2.27
CA VAL A 183 -3.71 -11.19 -3.33
C VAL A 183 -4.09 -10.50 -4.63
N LEU A 184 -3.23 -10.60 -5.64
CA LEU A 184 -3.46 -10.05 -6.97
C LEU A 184 -4.29 -11.01 -7.82
N GLU A 185 -3.94 -12.31 -7.77
CA GLU A 185 -4.60 -13.37 -8.52
C GLU A 185 -4.58 -14.68 -7.73
N GLY A 186 -5.60 -15.52 -7.93
CA GLY A 186 -5.70 -16.83 -7.28
C GLY A 186 -6.16 -16.76 -5.83
N GLU A 187 -5.64 -17.66 -5.01
CA GLU A 187 -6.00 -17.83 -3.60
C GLU A 187 -4.75 -18.14 -2.76
N LEU A 188 -4.63 -17.47 -1.61
CA LEU A 188 -3.71 -17.82 -0.54
C LEU A 188 -4.46 -18.52 0.60
N VAL A 189 -3.86 -19.58 1.15
CA VAL A 189 -4.30 -20.24 2.36
C VAL A 189 -3.23 -20.09 3.41
N LEU A 190 -3.58 -19.48 4.54
CA LEU A 190 -2.68 -19.23 5.65
C LEU A 190 -3.13 -20.04 6.86
N ALA A 191 -2.31 -21.01 7.29
CA ALA A 191 -2.49 -21.76 8.52
C ALA A 191 -1.68 -21.11 9.66
N ALA A 192 -2.34 -20.73 10.74
CA ALA A 192 -1.72 -20.13 11.93
C ALA A 192 -2.34 -20.69 13.20
N GLY A 193 -1.59 -21.53 13.90
CA GLY A 193 -2.09 -22.32 15.02
C GLY A 193 -3.17 -23.31 14.57
N ASP A 194 -4.34 -23.24 15.18
CA ASP A 194 -5.53 -24.06 14.87
C ASP A 194 -6.46 -23.43 13.82
N ARG A 195 -6.06 -22.30 13.22
CA ARG A 195 -6.89 -21.52 12.28
C ARG A 195 -6.35 -21.65 10.87
N GLU A 196 -7.25 -21.88 9.92
CA GLU A 196 -7.01 -21.73 8.49
C GLU A 196 -7.76 -20.50 7.98
N LEU A 197 -7.06 -19.61 7.30
CA LEU A 197 -7.58 -18.40 6.72
C LEU A 197 -7.41 -18.45 5.20
N ARG A 198 -8.46 -18.15 4.45
CA ARG A 198 -8.46 -18.12 2.99
C ARG A 198 -8.59 -16.70 2.49
N ALA A 199 -7.78 -16.34 1.51
CA ALA A 199 -7.70 -15.02 0.92
C ALA A 199 -7.69 -15.14 -0.61
N THR A 200 -8.75 -14.70 -1.25
CA THR A 200 -8.89 -14.66 -2.72
C THR A 200 -8.39 -13.34 -3.28
N ALA A 201 -8.30 -13.22 -4.61
CA ALA A 201 -7.91 -11.98 -5.28
C ALA A 201 -8.65 -10.75 -4.72
N GLY A 202 -7.91 -9.68 -4.44
CA GLY A 202 -8.40 -8.46 -3.77
C GLY A 202 -8.41 -8.52 -2.24
N SER A 203 -8.07 -9.65 -1.62
CA SER A 203 -7.99 -9.76 -0.15
C SER A 203 -6.67 -9.22 0.38
N TRP A 204 -6.73 -8.65 1.59
CA TRP A 204 -5.59 -8.28 2.41
C TRP A 204 -5.42 -9.26 3.57
N VAL A 205 -4.21 -9.78 3.76
CA VAL A 205 -3.84 -10.65 4.88
C VAL A 205 -2.83 -9.92 5.76
N GLN A 206 -3.03 -9.98 7.06
CA GLN A 206 -2.11 -9.40 8.04
C GLN A 206 -1.71 -10.44 9.08
N VAL A 207 -0.39 -10.64 9.25
CA VAL A 207 0.21 -11.52 10.24
C VAL A 207 1.06 -10.69 11.20
N PRO A 208 0.69 -10.57 12.46
CA PRO A 208 1.46 -9.82 13.45
C PRO A 208 2.84 -10.45 13.69
N ALA A 209 3.80 -9.63 14.13
CA ALA A 209 5.11 -10.08 14.56
C ALA A 209 5.03 -11.21 15.58
N GLY A 210 5.89 -12.21 15.44
CA GLY A 210 5.98 -13.38 16.33
C GLY A 210 4.94 -14.48 16.09
N VAL A 211 3.97 -14.28 15.19
CA VAL A 211 3.00 -15.32 14.83
C VAL A 211 3.62 -16.27 13.81
N ALA A 212 3.70 -17.56 14.17
CA ALA A 212 4.10 -18.60 13.23
C ALA A 212 2.92 -18.91 12.28
N TYR A 213 3.23 -19.07 11.00
CA TYR A 213 2.26 -19.41 9.97
C TYR A 213 2.86 -20.27 8.87
N GLU A 214 2.00 -20.95 8.15
CA GLU A 214 2.31 -21.66 6.92
C GLU A 214 1.44 -21.06 5.81
N LEU A 215 2.06 -20.70 4.68
CA LEU A 215 1.40 -20.12 3.51
C LEU A 215 1.40 -21.13 2.38
N SER A 216 0.26 -21.37 1.79
CA SER A 216 0.09 -22.27 0.65
C SER A 216 -0.84 -21.66 -0.40
N CYS A 217 -0.76 -22.19 -1.64
CA CYS A 217 -1.59 -21.77 -2.77
C CYS A 217 -2.23 -23.03 -3.37
N PRO A 218 -3.57 -23.21 -3.27
CA PRO A 218 -4.27 -24.36 -3.86
C PRO A 218 -4.12 -24.44 -5.38
N GLY A 219 -4.01 -23.29 -6.03
CA GLY A 219 -3.78 -23.13 -7.45
C GLY A 219 -2.60 -22.18 -7.71
N ALA A 220 -2.42 -21.77 -8.97
CA ALA A 220 -1.49 -20.68 -9.27
C ALA A 220 -2.00 -19.39 -8.61
N ALA A 221 -1.07 -18.64 -8.02
CA ALA A 221 -1.39 -17.38 -7.35
C ALA A 221 -0.30 -16.33 -7.60
N ARG A 222 -0.70 -15.06 -7.59
CA ARG A 222 0.18 -13.89 -7.64
C ARG A 222 -0.22 -12.92 -6.53
N PHE A 223 0.74 -12.44 -5.77
CA PHE A 223 0.46 -11.61 -4.60
C PHE A 223 1.63 -10.69 -4.25
N LEU A 224 1.34 -9.59 -3.57
CA LEU A 224 2.35 -8.76 -2.94
C LEU A 224 2.64 -9.30 -1.54
N GLU A 225 3.92 -9.46 -1.21
CA GLU A 225 4.41 -9.62 0.16
C GLU A 225 4.94 -8.28 0.64
N LEU A 226 4.49 -7.84 1.82
CA LEU A 226 4.98 -6.65 2.49
C LEU A 226 5.55 -7.05 3.86
N ARG A 227 6.74 -6.55 4.18
CA ARG A 227 7.37 -6.71 5.49
C ARG A 227 7.77 -5.36 6.03
N ALA A 228 7.15 -4.94 7.14
CA ALA A 228 7.48 -3.71 7.82
C ALA A 228 8.18 -4.03 9.15
N PRO A 229 9.44 -3.59 9.35
CA PRO A 229 10.15 -3.76 10.61
C PRO A 229 9.43 -3.04 11.76
N ARG A 230 9.88 -3.30 13.00
CA ARG A 230 9.34 -2.66 14.22
C ARG A 230 9.73 -1.21 14.30
#